data_dbd9be4d758885e15184fc570f601ee9
#
_entry.id   dbd9be4d758885e15184fc570f601ee9
#
_cell.length_a   1.000
_cell.length_b   1.000
_cell.length_c   1.000
_cell.angle_alpha   90.00
_cell.angle_beta   90.00
_cell.angle_gamma   90.00
#
_symmetry.space_group_name_H-M   'P 1'
#
loop_
_entity.id
_entity.type
_entity.pdbx_description
1 polymer ?
#
loop_
_entity_poly.entity_id
_entity_poly.type
_entity_poly.pdbx_seq_one_letter_code
_entity_poly.pdbx_strand_id
1 'polypeptide(L)'
;MKIRDRYIAKTLFTYTLVVLLVWLSIYSFFNFLNELKSVGQQNYTILAAFKYIAFQMPEVAYNQASPVILLGCLLGMGHLATTGQLLIFRVSGASILKITVITLKNALLFIFIIISIGEFLAPISSNFSESERANALGNNTASIGQEGFWIRDGDNFINVKKNINGKLFSELTVIEINSENNIKRVIKSDTALFDGNSLEMTDSKIFSIDASNALESISFKERNSYNKTVSFDLDLVDSLEKEPKDLT
;
A
#
# COMPACT_ATOMS: atom_id res chain seq x y z
N MET A 1 -31.23 -8.33 -25.98
CA MET A 1 -30.24 -9.42 -26.17
C MET A 1 -30.97 -10.71 -26.53
N LYS A 2 -30.51 -11.44 -27.57
CA LYS A 2 -31.06 -12.75 -27.89
C LYS A 2 -30.69 -13.75 -26.79
N ILE A 3 -31.51 -14.76 -26.50
CA ILE A 3 -31.26 -15.79 -25.44
C ILE A 3 -29.83 -16.38 -25.58
N ARG A 4 -29.39 -16.61 -26.79
CA ARG A 4 -28.08 -17.08 -27.16
C ARG A 4 -26.93 -16.17 -26.65
N ASP A 5 -27.09 -14.84 -26.84
CA ASP A 5 -26.06 -13.86 -26.46
C ASP A 5 -25.93 -13.81 -24.92
N ARG A 6 -27.05 -13.97 -24.22
CA ARG A 6 -27.07 -14.05 -22.76
C ARG A 6 -26.41 -15.31 -22.23
N TYR A 7 -26.57 -16.43 -22.93
CA TYR A 7 -25.94 -17.69 -22.54
C TYR A 7 -24.39 -17.60 -22.63
N ILE A 8 -23.86 -17.10 -23.74
CA ILE A 8 -22.42 -16.90 -23.93
C ILE A 8 -21.87 -15.97 -22.82
N ALA A 9 -22.53 -14.83 -22.62
CA ALA A 9 -22.12 -13.86 -21.58
C ALA A 9 -22.13 -14.49 -20.18
N LYS A 10 -23.17 -15.26 -19.83
CA LYS A 10 -23.27 -15.96 -18.54
C LYS A 10 -22.14 -16.97 -18.36
N THR A 11 -21.85 -17.76 -19.38
CA THR A 11 -20.76 -18.74 -19.34
C THR A 11 -19.42 -18.05 -19.11
N LEU A 12 -19.09 -17.03 -19.88
CA LEU A 12 -17.86 -16.25 -19.73
C LEU A 12 -17.76 -15.61 -18.35
N PHE A 13 -18.86 -15.01 -17.88
CA PHE A 13 -18.92 -14.42 -16.55
C PHE A 13 -18.62 -15.45 -15.45
N THR A 14 -19.27 -16.62 -15.52
CA THR A 14 -19.06 -17.69 -14.54
C THR A 14 -17.60 -18.18 -14.55
N TYR A 15 -17.00 -18.41 -15.72
CA TYR A 15 -15.61 -18.84 -15.80
C TYR A 15 -14.64 -17.78 -15.26
N THR A 16 -14.86 -16.50 -15.58
CA THR A 16 -14.03 -15.41 -15.04
C THR A 16 -14.16 -15.30 -13.52
N LEU A 17 -15.38 -15.47 -12.98
CA LEU A 17 -15.61 -15.48 -11.53
C LEU A 17 -14.91 -16.67 -10.86
N VAL A 18 -14.99 -17.87 -11.44
CA VAL A 18 -14.30 -19.06 -10.91
C VAL A 18 -12.79 -18.85 -10.92
N VAL A 19 -12.22 -18.32 -11.99
CA VAL A 19 -10.78 -18.00 -12.08
C VAL A 19 -10.39 -17.00 -11.00
N LEU A 20 -11.19 -15.95 -10.79
CA LEU A 20 -10.97 -14.97 -9.72
C LEU A 20 -10.94 -15.63 -8.34
N LEU A 21 -11.92 -16.47 -8.03
CA LEU A 21 -11.99 -17.16 -6.74
C LEU A 21 -10.80 -18.10 -6.51
N VAL A 22 -10.41 -18.87 -7.54
CA VAL A 22 -9.24 -19.75 -7.48
C VAL A 22 -7.97 -18.92 -7.27
N TRP A 23 -7.80 -17.83 -8.00
CA TRP A 23 -6.64 -16.94 -7.87
C TRP A 23 -6.53 -16.34 -6.47
N LEU A 24 -7.63 -15.78 -5.97
CA LEU A 24 -7.70 -15.23 -4.61
C LEU A 24 -7.42 -16.29 -3.55
N SER A 25 -7.90 -17.52 -3.73
CA SER A 25 -7.64 -18.62 -2.79
C SER A 25 -6.15 -18.97 -2.73
N ILE A 26 -5.50 -19.09 -3.88
CA ILE A 26 -4.06 -19.37 -3.97
C ILE A 26 -3.26 -18.23 -3.33
N TYR A 27 -3.57 -17.00 -3.68
CA TYR A 27 -2.89 -15.82 -3.14
C TYR A 27 -3.06 -15.73 -1.61
N SER A 28 -4.29 -15.90 -1.13
CA SER A 28 -4.59 -15.87 0.31
C SER A 28 -3.86 -16.97 1.06
N PHE A 29 -3.73 -18.16 0.48
CA PHE A 29 -2.99 -19.26 1.10
C PHE A 29 -1.51 -18.91 1.29
N PHE A 30 -0.83 -18.40 0.26
CA PHE A 30 0.58 -18.02 0.38
C PHE A 30 0.78 -16.83 1.32
N ASN A 31 -0.10 -15.84 1.29
CA ASN A 31 -0.06 -14.71 2.23
C ASN A 31 -0.28 -15.20 3.67
N PHE A 32 -1.21 -16.13 3.88
CA PHE A 32 -1.43 -16.69 5.20
C PHE A 32 -0.18 -17.40 5.76
N LEU A 33 0.52 -18.17 4.92
CA LEU A 33 1.78 -18.81 5.33
C LEU A 33 2.85 -17.76 5.71
N ASN A 34 2.92 -16.65 5.00
CA ASN A 34 3.84 -15.56 5.32
C ASN A 34 3.44 -14.87 6.63
N GLU A 35 2.16 -14.62 6.84
CA GLU A 35 1.64 -13.92 8.01
C GLU A 35 1.74 -14.76 9.29
N LEU A 36 1.77 -16.09 9.17
CA LEU A 36 2.01 -16.98 10.30
C LEU A 36 3.35 -16.73 11.01
N LYS A 37 4.35 -16.16 10.33
CA LYS A 37 5.63 -15.79 10.93
C LYS A 37 5.50 -14.68 11.99
N SER A 38 4.48 -13.84 11.86
CA SER A 38 4.17 -12.75 12.78
C SER A 38 3.22 -13.15 13.91
N VAL A 39 2.56 -14.31 13.78
CA VAL A 39 1.64 -14.82 14.81
C VAL A 39 2.41 -15.20 16.08
N GLY A 40 1.88 -14.78 17.23
CA GLY A 40 2.52 -14.94 18.53
C GLY A 40 3.40 -13.76 18.95
N GLN A 41 3.59 -12.78 18.09
CA GLN A 41 4.21 -11.51 18.47
C GLN A 41 3.16 -10.63 19.15
N GLN A 42 3.43 -10.19 20.36
CA GLN A 42 2.50 -9.35 21.15
C GLN A 42 1.06 -9.93 21.19
N ASN A 43 0.10 -9.16 20.69
CA ASN A 43 -1.32 -9.54 20.62
C ASN A 43 -1.75 -10.07 19.23
N TYR A 44 -0.80 -10.35 18.33
CA TYR A 44 -1.13 -10.81 16.99
C TYR A 44 -1.51 -12.29 16.96
N THR A 45 -2.81 -12.56 16.82
CA THR A 45 -3.38 -13.91 16.84
C THR A 45 -3.60 -14.45 15.43
N ILE A 46 -3.80 -15.78 15.30
CA ILE A 46 -4.19 -16.41 14.01
C ILE A 46 -5.47 -15.78 13.45
N LEU A 47 -6.42 -15.40 14.30
CA LEU A 47 -7.66 -14.75 13.87
C LEU A 47 -7.40 -13.35 13.30
N ALA A 48 -6.44 -12.61 13.89
CA ALA A 48 -6.02 -11.30 13.36
C ALA A 48 -5.37 -11.46 11.97
N ALA A 49 -4.49 -12.44 11.78
CA ALA A 49 -3.90 -12.77 10.49
C ALA A 49 -4.97 -13.12 9.44
N PHE A 50 -5.96 -13.91 9.79
CA PHE A 50 -7.05 -14.26 8.88
C PHE A 50 -7.90 -13.02 8.50
N LYS A 51 -8.23 -12.17 9.46
CA LYS A 51 -8.94 -10.91 9.20
C LYS A 51 -8.14 -10.02 8.26
N TYR A 52 -6.85 -9.82 8.53
CA TYR A 52 -5.96 -9.03 7.71
C TYR A 52 -6.01 -9.45 6.24
N ILE A 53 -5.86 -10.75 5.96
CA ILE A 53 -5.90 -11.30 4.60
C ILE A 53 -7.28 -11.12 3.96
N ALA A 54 -8.36 -11.35 4.72
CA ALA A 54 -9.72 -11.22 4.20
C ALA A 54 -10.02 -9.77 3.76
N PHE A 55 -9.56 -8.78 4.51
CA PHE A 55 -9.72 -7.36 4.15
C PHE A 55 -8.79 -6.90 3.03
N GLN A 56 -7.69 -7.60 2.74
CA GLN A 56 -6.84 -7.33 1.58
C GLN A 56 -7.39 -7.90 0.26
N MET A 57 -8.36 -8.82 0.29
CA MET A 57 -8.89 -9.46 -0.92
C MET A 57 -9.38 -8.48 -2.02
N PRO A 58 -10.07 -7.36 -1.71
CA PRO A 58 -10.50 -6.41 -2.73
C PRO A 58 -9.34 -5.77 -3.50
N GLU A 59 -8.28 -5.40 -2.79
CA GLU A 59 -7.06 -4.84 -3.39
C GLU A 59 -6.35 -5.88 -4.27
N VAL A 60 -6.22 -7.11 -3.80
CA VAL A 60 -5.64 -8.21 -4.58
C VAL A 60 -6.44 -8.50 -5.83
N ALA A 61 -7.79 -8.49 -5.75
CA ALA A 61 -8.65 -8.68 -6.91
C ALA A 61 -8.44 -7.57 -7.95
N TYR A 62 -8.25 -6.33 -7.53
CA TYR A 62 -7.96 -5.18 -8.39
C TYR A 62 -6.60 -5.33 -9.07
N ASN A 63 -5.54 -5.59 -8.30
CA ASN A 63 -4.18 -5.73 -8.81
C ASN A 63 -4.00 -6.90 -9.77
N GLN A 64 -4.80 -7.97 -9.60
CA GLN A 64 -4.75 -9.19 -10.42
C GLN A 64 -5.86 -9.25 -11.50
N ALA A 65 -6.57 -8.17 -11.73
CA ALA A 65 -7.68 -8.10 -12.67
C ALA A 65 -7.33 -8.55 -14.09
N SER A 66 -6.19 -8.07 -14.61
CA SER A 66 -5.76 -8.31 -15.98
C SER A 66 -5.56 -9.80 -16.30
N PRO A 67 -4.71 -10.56 -15.59
CA PRO A 67 -4.54 -11.98 -15.86
C PRO A 67 -5.81 -12.79 -15.57
N VAL A 68 -6.59 -12.43 -14.58
CA VAL A 68 -7.84 -13.12 -14.23
C VAL A 68 -8.88 -13.00 -15.34
N ILE A 69 -9.09 -11.81 -15.88
CA ILE A 69 -10.05 -11.58 -16.97
C ILE A 69 -9.60 -12.31 -18.24
N LEU A 70 -8.31 -12.24 -18.57
CA LEU A 70 -7.76 -12.93 -19.74
C LEU A 70 -7.98 -14.43 -19.64
N LEU A 71 -7.57 -15.05 -18.52
CA LEU A 71 -7.72 -16.50 -18.30
C LEU A 71 -9.18 -16.90 -18.22
N GLY A 72 -10.03 -16.13 -17.57
CA GLY A 72 -11.45 -16.39 -17.48
C GLY A 72 -12.16 -16.40 -18.83
N CYS A 73 -11.87 -15.41 -19.68
CA CYS A 73 -12.37 -15.37 -21.05
C CYS A 73 -11.85 -16.53 -21.89
N LEU A 74 -10.57 -16.86 -21.78
CA LEU A 74 -9.93 -17.94 -22.52
C LEU A 74 -10.54 -19.30 -22.12
N LEU A 75 -10.67 -19.59 -20.84
CA LEU A 75 -11.27 -20.83 -20.35
C LEU A 75 -12.77 -20.90 -20.67
N GLY A 76 -13.51 -19.81 -20.54
CA GLY A 76 -14.92 -19.77 -20.89
C GLY A 76 -15.18 -19.99 -22.39
N MET A 77 -14.35 -19.37 -23.26
CA MET A 77 -14.41 -19.63 -24.71
C MET A 77 -13.97 -21.04 -25.06
N GLY A 78 -12.91 -21.55 -24.41
CA GLY A 78 -12.43 -22.92 -24.56
C GLY A 78 -13.53 -23.94 -24.21
N HIS A 79 -14.26 -23.73 -23.13
CA HIS A 79 -15.39 -24.57 -22.73
C HIS A 79 -16.49 -24.57 -23.79
N LEU A 80 -16.89 -23.39 -24.31
CA LEU A 80 -17.88 -23.28 -25.37
C LEU A 80 -17.43 -23.96 -26.66
N ALA A 81 -16.13 -23.98 -26.95
CA ALA A 81 -15.57 -24.65 -28.11
C ALA A 81 -15.56 -26.17 -27.94
N THR A 82 -15.06 -26.68 -26.82
CA THR A 82 -14.94 -28.14 -26.56
C THR A 82 -16.29 -28.82 -26.43
N THR A 83 -17.30 -28.11 -25.94
CA THR A 83 -18.69 -28.62 -25.86
C THR A 83 -19.46 -28.49 -27.18
N GLY A 84 -18.80 -28.02 -28.27
CA GLY A 84 -19.44 -27.87 -29.59
C GLY A 84 -20.48 -26.71 -29.66
N GLN A 85 -20.69 -25.99 -28.60
CA GLN A 85 -21.70 -24.91 -28.55
C GLN A 85 -21.35 -23.74 -29.49
N LEU A 86 -20.07 -23.43 -29.67
CA LEU A 86 -19.64 -22.42 -30.64
C LEU A 86 -20.02 -22.83 -32.08
N LEU A 87 -19.93 -24.12 -32.43
CA LEU A 87 -20.35 -24.62 -33.73
C LEU A 87 -21.85 -24.42 -33.90
N ILE A 88 -22.67 -24.80 -32.93
CA ILE A 88 -24.12 -24.61 -32.95
C ILE A 88 -24.48 -23.14 -33.15
N PHE A 89 -23.78 -22.23 -32.44
CA PHE A 89 -24.02 -20.79 -32.61
C PHE A 89 -23.67 -20.30 -34.02
N ARG A 90 -22.59 -20.80 -34.63
CA ARG A 90 -22.19 -20.48 -36.00
C ARG A 90 -23.21 -20.97 -37.02
N VAL A 91 -23.63 -22.22 -36.92
CA VAL A 91 -24.65 -22.80 -37.80
C VAL A 91 -25.99 -22.07 -37.68
N SER A 92 -26.33 -21.57 -36.47
CA SER A 92 -27.51 -20.75 -36.25
C SER A 92 -27.38 -19.29 -36.72
N GLY A 93 -26.33 -18.96 -37.49
CA GLY A 93 -26.13 -17.64 -38.13
C GLY A 93 -25.45 -16.60 -37.19
N ALA A 94 -24.71 -17.02 -36.17
CA ALA A 94 -23.86 -16.10 -35.43
C ALA A 94 -22.53 -15.88 -36.15
N SER A 95 -22.22 -14.64 -36.50
CA SER A 95 -20.91 -14.29 -37.03
C SER A 95 -19.82 -14.35 -35.95
N ILE A 96 -18.58 -14.61 -36.32
CA ILE A 96 -17.41 -14.60 -35.41
C ILE A 96 -17.31 -13.24 -34.71
N LEU A 97 -17.46 -12.14 -35.47
CA LEU A 97 -17.43 -10.79 -34.92
C LEU A 97 -18.45 -10.59 -33.79
N LYS A 98 -19.66 -11.17 -33.93
CA LYS A 98 -20.67 -11.06 -32.90
C LYS A 98 -20.24 -11.78 -31.61
N ILE A 99 -19.65 -12.97 -31.73
CA ILE A 99 -19.15 -13.72 -30.56
C ILE A 99 -18.01 -12.94 -29.88
N THR A 100 -17.08 -12.41 -30.67
CA THR A 100 -15.98 -11.56 -30.17
C THR A 100 -16.50 -10.32 -29.43
N VAL A 101 -17.49 -9.62 -29.97
CA VAL A 101 -18.10 -8.45 -29.31
C VAL A 101 -18.78 -8.84 -28.01
N ILE A 102 -19.41 -10.00 -27.92
CA ILE A 102 -20.02 -10.46 -26.66
C ILE A 102 -18.93 -10.74 -25.62
N THR A 103 -17.83 -11.39 -26.02
CA THR A 103 -16.68 -11.64 -25.15
C THR A 103 -16.06 -10.33 -24.64
N LEU A 104 -15.84 -9.36 -25.54
CA LEU A 104 -15.31 -8.06 -25.19
C LEU A 104 -16.22 -7.29 -24.25
N LYS A 105 -17.53 -7.29 -24.46
CA LYS A 105 -18.50 -6.68 -23.56
C LYS A 105 -18.48 -7.31 -22.17
N ASN A 106 -18.31 -8.64 -22.10
CA ASN A 106 -18.17 -9.33 -20.82
C ASN A 106 -16.89 -8.93 -20.10
N ALA A 107 -15.76 -8.87 -20.81
CA ALA A 107 -14.49 -8.41 -20.25
C ALA A 107 -14.61 -6.96 -19.73
N LEU A 108 -15.19 -6.04 -20.50
CA LEU A 108 -15.43 -4.66 -20.09
C LEU A 108 -16.35 -4.56 -18.85
N LEU A 109 -17.38 -5.41 -18.76
CA LEU A 109 -18.23 -5.47 -17.58
C LEU A 109 -17.43 -5.87 -16.33
N PHE A 110 -16.57 -6.89 -16.46
CA PHE A 110 -15.69 -7.31 -15.37
C PHE A 110 -14.70 -6.22 -14.97
N ILE A 111 -14.06 -5.57 -15.94
CA ILE A 111 -13.17 -4.43 -15.71
C ILE A 111 -13.89 -3.34 -14.92
N PHE A 112 -15.10 -2.99 -15.33
CA PHE A 112 -15.89 -1.97 -14.63
C PHE A 112 -16.20 -2.36 -13.17
N ILE A 113 -16.58 -3.62 -12.92
CA ILE A 113 -16.85 -4.13 -11.57
C ILE A 113 -15.57 -4.07 -10.73
N ILE A 114 -14.44 -4.52 -11.27
CA ILE A 114 -13.18 -4.56 -10.52
C ILE A 114 -12.63 -3.15 -10.25
N ILE A 115 -12.73 -2.22 -11.20
CA ILE A 115 -12.37 -0.82 -10.98
C ILE A 115 -13.23 -0.24 -9.86
N SER A 116 -14.55 -0.49 -9.88
CA SER A 116 -15.43 0.00 -8.81
C SER A 116 -15.05 -0.57 -7.44
N ILE A 117 -14.64 -1.83 -7.36
CA ILE A 117 -14.13 -2.44 -6.13
C ILE A 117 -12.79 -1.81 -5.73
N GLY A 118 -11.88 -1.61 -6.69
CA GLY A 118 -10.55 -1.04 -6.48
C GLY A 118 -10.58 0.40 -5.97
N GLU A 119 -11.43 1.24 -6.56
CA GLU A 119 -11.51 2.66 -6.19
C GLU A 119 -12.25 2.91 -4.87
N PHE A 120 -13.29 2.13 -4.57
CA PHE A 120 -14.13 2.40 -3.40
C PHE A 120 -13.87 1.44 -2.24
N LEU A 121 -13.72 0.15 -2.50
CA LEU A 121 -13.66 -0.86 -1.46
C LEU A 121 -12.21 -1.16 -1.03
N ALA A 122 -11.29 -1.22 -1.98
CA ALA A 122 -9.89 -1.57 -1.69
C ALA A 122 -9.21 -0.59 -0.73
N PRO A 123 -9.24 0.75 -0.91
CA PRO A 123 -8.53 1.66 0.00
C PRO A 123 -9.12 1.64 1.42
N ILE A 124 -10.44 1.49 1.56
CA ILE A 124 -11.08 1.42 2.87
C ILE A 124 -10.69 0.13 3.60
N SER A 125 -10.72 -1.00 2.89
CA SER A 125 -10.44 -2.31 3.48
C SER A 125 -8.96 -2.51 3.77
N SER A 126 -8.05 -2.07 2.89
CA SER A 126 -6.60 -2.20 3.10
C SER A 126 -6.13 -1.31 4.26
N ASN A 127 -6.52 -0.04 4.32
CA ASN A 127 -6.19 0.85 5.44
C ASN A 127 -6.70 0.29 6.78
N PHE A 128 -7.92 -0.27 6.81
CA PHE A 128 -8.46 -0.91 8.01
C PHE A 128 -7.62 -2.14 8.41
N SER A 129 -7.27 -2.99 7.46
CA SER A 129 -6.50 -4.20 7.74
C SER A 129 -5.09 -3.89 8.24
N GLU A 130 -4.44 -2.89 7.67
CA GLU A 130 -3.09 -2.47 8.05
C GLU A 130 -3.07 -1.84 9.45
N SER A 131 -4.05 -0.98 9.77
CA SER A 131 -4.17 -0.39 11.10
C SER A 131 -4.43 -1.45 12.17
N GLU A 132 -5.33 -2.40 11.93
CA GLU A 132 -5.60 -3.52 12.85
C GLU A 132 -4.36 -4.41 13.05
N ARG A 133 -3.62 -4.68 11.97
CA ARG A 133 -2.37 -5.45 12.02
C ARG A 133 -1.30 -4.72 12.82
N ALA A 134 -1.09 -3.43 12.57
CA ALA A 134 -0.14 -2.59 13.28
C ALA A 134 -0.46 -2.53 14.79
N ASN A 135 -1.73 -2.31 15.14
CA ASN A 135 -2.19 -2.30 16.52
C ASN A 135 -1.95 -3.65 17.22
N ALA A 136 -2.24 -4.77 16.54
CA ALA A 136 -2.07 -6.11 17.10
C ALA A 136 -0.60 -6.51 17.29
N LEU A 137 0.29 -6.01 16.44
CA LEU A 137 1.74 -6.19 16.55
C LEU A 137 2.40 -5.25 17.56
N GLY A 138 1.60 -4.37 18.21
CA GLY A 138 2.12 -3.37 19.14
C GLY A 138 2.92 -2.25 18.46
N ASN A 139 2.92 -2.24 17.14
CA ASN A 139 3.45 -1.15 16.35
C ASN A 139 2.34 -0.09 16.26
N ASN A 140 2.18 0.72 17.31
CA ASN A 140 1.38 1.95 17.23
C ASN A 140 2.04 3.00 16.33
N THR A 141 2.85 2.54 15.41
CA THR A 141 3.57 3.37 14.45
C THR A 141 3.47 2.68 13.10
N ALA A 142 2.90 3.35 12.15
CA ALA A 142 3.11 3.01 10.75
C ALA A 142 4.63 2.94 10.53
N SER A 143 5.13 1.73 10.42
CA SER A 143 6.54 1.49 10.20
C SER A 143 6.78 1.41 8.71
N ILE A 144 7.04 2.53 8.11
CA ILE A 144 7.68 2.56 6.80
C ILE A 144 9.13 2.15 7.01
N GLY A 145 9.43 0.89 6.67
CA GLY A 145 10.78 0.35 6.72
C GLY A 145 11.45 0.42 8.09
N GLN A 146 12.44 -0.41 8.33
CA GLN A 146 13.25 -0.38 9.57
C GLN A 146 14.04 0.93 9.75
N GLU A 147 14.07 1.81 8.74
CA GLU A 147 14.89 3.04 8.70
C GLU A 147 14.10 4.34 8.82
N GLY A 148 12.74 4.29 8.88
CA GLY A 148 11.91 5.50 8.88
C GLY A 148 11.88 6.22 7.52
N PHE A 149 11.43 7.47 7.51
CA PHE A 149 11.41 8.30 6.30
C PHE A 149 12.26 9.57 6.47
N TRP A 150 12.71 10.10 5.33
CA TRP A 150 13.50 11.32 5.27
C TRP A 150 12.70 12.44 4.62
N ILE A 151 12.72 13.61 5.26
CA ILE A 151 12.19 14.86 4.71
C ILE A 151 13.35 15.84 4.52
N ARG A 152 13.39 16.49 3.36
CA ARG A 152 14.27 17.64 3.14
C ARG A 152 13.45 18.92 3.28
N ASP A 153 13.84 19.77 4.21
CA ASP A 153 13.24 21.07 4.47
C ASP A 153 14.33 22.16 4.36
N GLY A 154 14.48 22.72 3.17
CA GLY A 154 15.57 23.66 2.85
C GLY A 154 16.94 23.01 3.04
N ASP A 155 17.72 23.57 3.98
CA ASP A 155 19.05 23.07 4.35
C ASP A 155 19.02 22.05 5.50
N ASN A 156 17.83 21.53 5.83
CA ASN A 156 17.68 20.53 6.88
C ASN A 156 17.25 19.20 6.28
N PHE A 157 17.85 18.12 6.73
CA PHE A 157 17.41 16.76 6.47
C PHE A 157 16.86 16.18 7.76
N ILE A 158 15.61 15.79 7.75
CA ILE A 158 14.88 15.31 8.92
C ILE A 158 14.56 13.84 8.69
N ASN A 159 15.09 12.97 9.53
CA ASN A 159 14.75 11.56 9.59
C ASN A 159 13.79 11.32 10.74
N VAL A 160 12.66 10.74 10.45
CA VAL A 160 11.66 10.30 11.44
C VAL A 160 11.59 8.79 11.38
N LYS A 161 12.04 8.10 12.42
CA LYS A 161 11.98 6.63 12.44
C LYS A 161 10.60 6.10 12.77
N LYS A 162 9.86 6.80 13.64
CA LYS A 162 8.52 6.38 14.04
C LYS A 162 7.60 7.57 14.14
N ASN A 163 6.46 7.48 13.49
CA ASN A 163 5.36 8.43 13.62
C ASN A 163 4.26 7.82 14.50
N ILE A 164 3.82 8.56 15.52
CA ILE A 164 2.76 8.17 16.42
C ILE A 164 1.62 9.17 16.24
N ASN A 165 0.55 8.80 15.55
CA ASN A 165 -0.64 9.63 15.33
C ASN A 165 -0.43 10.93 14.52
N GLY A 166 0.54 11.01 13.61
CA GLY A 166 0.78 12.21 12.77
C GLY A 166 1.32 13.44 13.50
N LYS A 167 1.30 13.44 14.85
CA LYS A 167 1.72 14.59 15.68
C LYS A 167 2.88 14.30 16.61
N LEU A 168 3.06 13.05 17.01
CA LEU A 168 4.14 12.62 17.87
C LEU A 168 5.13 11.77 17.08
N PHE A 169 6.35 12.22 17.00
CA PHE A 169 7.46 11.50 16.35
C PHE A 169 8.39 10.92 17.41
N SER A 170 8.89 9.72 17.16
CA SER A 170 9.90 9.08 18.01
C SER A 170 11.16 8.78 17.20
N GLU A 171 12.31 8.86 17.87
CA GLU A 171 13.64 8.67 17.26
C GLU A 171 13.88 9.62 16.05
N LEU A 172 13.78 10.92 16.32
CA LEU A 172 13.99 11.96 15.32
C LEU A 172 15.48 12.31 15.20
N THR A 173 15.97 12.44 13.96
CA THR A 173 17.30 12.97 13.68
C THR A 173 17.19 14.12 12.69
N VAL A 174 17.69 15.30 13.06
CA VAL A 174 17.77 16.48 12.18
C VAL A 174 19.22 16.77 11.86
N ILE A 175 19.55 16.82 10.57
CA ILE A 175 20.87 17.17 10.06
C ILE A 175 20.75 18.55 9.40
N GLU A 176 21.45 19.53 9.94
CA GLU A 176 21.55 20.88 9.35
C GLU A 176 22.84 20.97 8.54
N ILE A 177 22.71 21.42 7.29
CA ILE A 177 23.87 21.69 6.41
C ILE A 177 24.09 23.20 6.25
N ASN A 178 25.32 23.58 5.94
CA ASN A 178 25.62 24.96 5.57
C ASN A 178 25.49 25.15 4.05
N SER A 179 25.64 26.40 3.58
CA SER A 179 25.61 26.76 2.13
C SER A 179 26.69 26.07 1.29
N GLU A 180 27.71 25.47 1.91
CA GLU A 180 28.78 24.71 1.26
C GLU A 180 28.51 23.19 1.26
N ASN A 181 27.30 22.76 1.61
CA ASN A 181 26.89 21.35 1.77
C ASN A 181 27.66 20.56 2.85
N ASN A 182 28.30 21.24 3.81
CA ASN A 182 28.93 20.59 4.95
C ASN A 182 27.94 20.48 6.12
N ILE A 183 28.04 19.40 6.92
CA ILE A 183 27.23 19.22 8.11
C ILE A 183 27.60 20.24 9.16
N LYS A 184 26.67 21.12 9.50
CA LYS A 184 26.81 22.14 10.55
C LYS A 184 26.42 21.60 11.92
N ARG A 185 25.33 20.82 11.97
CA ARG A 185 24.77 20.35 13.22
C ARG A 185 23.96 19.08 13.00
N VAL A 186 24.03 18.16 13.95
CA VAL A 186 23.17 16.99 14.03
C VAL A 186 22.43 17.04 15.36
N ILE A 187 21.10 16.98 15.32
CA ILE A 187 20.24 16.98 16.49
C ILE A 187 19.52 15.64 16.52
N LYS A 188 19.66 14.91 17.63
CA LYS A 188 18.91 13.68 17.88
C LYS A 188 17.98 13.89 19.04
N SER A 189 16.74 13.43 18.91
CA SER A 189 15.73 13.49 19.97
C SER A 189 14.98 12.17 20.05
N ASP A 190 14.68 11.74 21.25
CA ASP A 190 13.92 10.51 21.47
C ASP A 190 12.43 10.70 21.14
N THR A 191 11.91 11.92 21.37
CA THR A 191 10.51 12.28 21.05
C THR A 191 10.42 13.71 20.54
N ALA A 192 9.52 13.95 19.58
CA ALA A 192 9.20 15.28 19.08
C ALA A 192 7.69 15.43 18.87
N LEU A 193 7.13 16.56 19.29
CA LEU A 193 5.76 16.96 18.99
C LEU A 193 5.74 17.88 17.78
N PHE A 194 4.89 17.57 16.81
CA PHE A 194 4.67 18.37 15.63
C PHE A 194 3.39 19.19 15.76
N ASP A 195 3.50 20.50 15.72
CA ASP A 195 2.39 21.46 15.84
C ASP A 195 2.00 22.09 14.49
N GLY A 196 2.27 21.39 13.37
CA GLY A 196 1.97 21.87 12.02
C GLY A 196 3.01 22.83 11.44
N ASN A 197 3.74 23.59 12.24
CA ASN A 197 4.76 24.55 11.81
C ASN A 197 6.08 24.41 12.59
N SER A 198 6.10 23.65 13.66
CA SER A 198 7.29 23.48 14.49
C SER A 198 7.38 22.05 15.06
N LEU A 199 8.61 21.61 15.24
CA LEU A 199 8.96 20.39 15.93
C LEU A 199 9.48 20.76 17.31
N GLU A 200 8.71 20.43 18.35
CA GLU A 200 9.15 20.54 19.74
C GLU A 200 9.79 19.21 20.14
N MET A 201 11.12 19.20 20.18
CA MET A 201 11.94 18.02 20.48
C MET A 201 12.21 17.96 21.98
N THR A 202 11.97 16.81 22.59
CA THR A 202 12.27 16.53 24.00
C THR A 202 13.52 15.68 24.10
N ASP A 203 14.34 15.93 25.13
CA ASP A 203 15.63 15.22 25.39
C ASP A 203 16.59 15.22 24.19
N SER A 204 16.85 16.44 23.68
CA SER A 204 17.61 16.64 22.45
C SER A 204 19.13 16.61 22.73
N LYS A 205 19.83 15.79 21.95
CA LYS A 205 21.29 15.71 21.87
C LYS A 205 21.78 16.45 20.64
N ILE A 206 22.48 17.57 20.84
CA ILE A 206 22.92 18.47 19.79
C ILE A 206 24.43 18.30 19.60
N PHE A 207 24.84 17.84 18.43
CA PHE A 207 26.22 17.75 17.98
C PHE A 207 26.46 18.89 16.99
N SER A 208 27.32 19.84 17.31
CA SER A 208 27.70 20.94 16.40
C SER A 208 29.13 20.75 15.96
N ILE A 209 29.37 20.86 14.66
CA ILE A 209 30.68 20.80 14.02
C ILE A 209 31.13 22.22 13.75
N ASP A 210 32.18 22.68 14.38
CA ASP A 210 32.75 23.99 14.14
C ASP A 210 33.93 23.87 13.18
N ALA A 211 33.69 24.24 11.91
CA ALA A 211 34.70 24.17 10.85
C ALA A 211 35.57 25.44 10.79
N SER A 212 35.45 26.37 11.75
CA SER A 212 36.16 27.65 11.72
C SER A 212 37.60 27.57 12.17
N ASN A 213 38.05 26.45 12.77
CA ASN A 213 39.42 26.23 13.20
C ASN A 213 40.01 25.00 12.50
N ALA A 214 41.31 25.02 12.22
CA ALA A 214 42.09 23.95 11.55
C ALA A 214 42.05 22.58 12.27
N LEU A 215 41.37 22.50 13.41
CA LEU A 215 41.03 21.30 14.15
C LEU A 215 39.48 21.27 14.24
N GLU A 216 38.83 20.42 13.45
CA GLU A 216 37.41 20.17 13.56
C GLU A 216 37.05 19.79 15.00
N SER A 217 36.40 20.71 15.73
CA SER A 217 35.93 20.44 17.08
C SER A 217 34.42 20.09 17.08
N ILE A 218 34.09 18.93 17.60
CA ILE A 218 32.71 18.51 17.80
C ILE A 218 32.29 18.96 19.20
N SER A 219 31.36 19.88 19.29
CA SER A 219 30.74 20.27 20.56
C SER A 219 29.46 19.49 20.80
N PHE A 220 29.27 18.97 22.01
CA PHE A 220 28.09 18.26 22.44
C PHE A 220 27.31 19.06 23.48
N LYS A 221 25.98 19.17 23.28
CA LYS A 221 25.08 19.81 24.24
C LYS A 221 23.80 19.00 24.36
N GLU A 222 23.37 18.75 25.58
CA GLU A 222 22.02 18.21 25.88
C GLU A 222 21.09 19.35 26.24
N ARG A 223 19.84 19.27 25.73
CA ARG A 223 18.76 20.18 26.08
C ARG A 223 17.49 19.39 26.29
N ASN A 224 16.77 19.71 27.38
CA ASN A 224 15.49 19.06 27.71
C ASN A 224 14.37 19.41 26.71
N SER A 225 14.45 20.58 26.06
CA SER A 225 13.53 20.99 25.00
C SER A 225 14.28 21.81 23.94
N TYR A 226 14.01 21.50 22.67
CA TYR A 226 14.53 22.24 21.52
C TYR A 226 13.39 22.40 20.50
N ASN A 227 13.09 23.65 20.12
CA ASN A 227 12.06 23.94 19.13
C ASN A 227 12.70 24.29 17.79
N LYS A 228 12.22 23.66 16.71
CA LYS A 228 12.65 23.87 15.33
C LYS A 228 11.45 24.17 14.45
N THR A 229 11.44 25.33 13.81
CA THR A 229 10.45 25.65 12.78
C THR A 229 10.73 24.82 11.54
N VAL A 230 9.68 24.25 10.96
CA VAL A 230 9.71 23.44 9.74
C VAL A 230 8.62 23.96 8.78
N SER A 231 8.83 23.73 7.48
CA SER A 231 7.91 24.22 6.44
C SER A 231 7.09 23.12 5.75
N PHE A 232 7.21 21.88 6.21
CA PHE A 232 6.39 20.78 5.70
C PHE A 232 5.06 20.65 6.47
N ASP A 233 4.03 20.15 5.78
CA ASP A 233 2.68 19.94 6.32
C ASP A 233 2.44 18.50 6.75
N LEU A 234 1.39 18.27 7.55
CA LEU A 234 0.92 16.95 7.98
C LEU A 234 0.55 16.05 6.79
N ASP A 235 -0.03 16.63 5.73
CA ASP A 235 -0.39 15.89 4.53
C ASP A 235 0.83 15.27 3.82
N LEU A 236 2.00 15.95 3.92
CA LEU A 236 3.25 15.41 3.40
C LEU A 236 3.71 14.20 4.24
N VAL A 237 3.60 14.29 5.56
CA VAL A 237 3.99 13.21 6.48
C VAL A 237 3.12 11.98 6.24
N ASP A 238 1.80 12.16 6.12
CA ASP A 238 0.85 11.08 5.84
C ASP A 238 1.10 10.44 4.47
N SER A 239 1.50 11.23 3.46
CA SER A 239 1.83 10.70 2.14
C SER A 239 3.16 9.93 2.12
N LEU A 240 4.14 10.37 2.90
CA LEU A 240 5.43 9.67 3.03
C LEU A 240 5.32 8.38 3.85
N GLU A 241 4.27 8.25 4.64
CA GLU A 241 3.97 7.05 5.44
C GLU A 241 3.36 5.91 4.62
N LYS A 242 2.76 6.23 3.48
CA LYS A 242 2.20 5.23 2.56
C LYS A 242 3.32 4.61 1.72
N GLU A 243 3.29 3.29 1.55
CA GLU A 243 4.19 2.64 0.59
C GLU A 243 3.94 3.21 -0.82
N PRO A 244 4.98 3.28 -1.68
CA PRO A 244 4.83 3.85 -3.04
C PRO A 244 3.71 3.21 -3.88
N LYS A 245 3.35 1.96 -3.60
CA LYS A 245 2.22 1.24 -4.24
C LYS A 245 0.84 1.78 -3.84
N ASP A 246 0.74 2.51 -2.73
CA ASP A 246 -0.52 3.01 -2.15
C ASP A 246 -0.75 4.51 -2.48
N LEU A 247 0.17 5.11 -3.25
CA LEU A 247 0.13 6.52 -3.67
C LEU A 247 -0.51 6.75 -5.04
N THR A 248 -1.08 5.71 -5.67
CA THR A 248 -1.74 5.81 -7.01
C THR A 248 -3.24 5.94 -6.91
#